data_f3adf683e95dc33cf8aecb70518ec7d6
#
_entry.id   f3adf683e95dc33cf8aecb70518ec7d6
#
_cell.length_a   1.000
_cell.length_b   1.000
_cell.length_c   1.000
_cell.angle_alpha   90.00
_cell.angle_beta   90.00
_cell.angle_gamma   90.00
#
_symmetry.space_group_name_H-M   'P 1'
#
loop_
_entity.id
_entity.type
_entity.pdbx_description
1 polymer ?
#
loop_
_entity_poly.entity_id
_entity_poly.type
_entity_poly.pdbx_seq_one_letter_code
_entity_poly.pdbx_strand_id
1 'polypeptide(L)'
;DGVNWEKPLVGTVPALRGDRFGHNVVATVFNASVIKDEDDPDPDRRYKMICYIRDPQENRGYHTMVSPDGLHWSKFSESPISPGADAIRDDVITGFYDEGRGLYVAFPKIRTVIRGHNRRVFYVITSEDFQHWTEPRLAFAPDLWDDAGSLRRLEEVRPILDVPDAPELMRTEFYGVGVYLAESCTIAFPWVFTINNDARYGNHEGPIELQLAASRDLSSWERHFRIPCVPRSEPGEWD
;
A
#
# COMPACT_ATOMS: atom_id res chain seq x y z
N ASP A 1 -1.86 16.60 -18.75
CA ASP A 1 -1.93 17.86 -18.01
C ASP A 1 -2.44 17.68 -16.57
N GLY A 2 -2.95 16.50 -16.21
CA GLY A 2 -3.50 16.21 -14.89
C GLY A 2 -4.92 16.75 -14.63
N VAL A 3 -5.50 17.39 -15.61
CA VAL A 3 -6.86 18.00 -15.54
C VAL A 3 -7.81 17.30 -16.48
N ASN A 4 -7.38 17.01 -17.69
CA ASN A 4 -8.16 16.30 -18.70
C ASN A 4 -7.69 14.85 -18.82
N TRP A 5 -8.62 13.92 -18.64
CA TRP A 5 -8.33 12.49 -18.66
C TRP A 5 -9.17 11.79 -19.72
N GLU A 6 -8.50 10.97 -20.53
CA GLU A 6 -9.14 10.08 -21.49
C GLU A 6 -9.06 8.63 -20.98
N LYS A 7 -10.10 7.86 -21.26
CA LYS A 7 -10.15 6.41 -21.01
C LYS A 7 -10.05 5.68 -22.35
N PRO A 8 -8.84 5.34 -22.82
CA PRO A 8 -8.70 4.62 -24.08
C PRO A 8 -9.26 3.20 -23.97
N LEU A 9 -9.83 2.69 -25.04
CA LEU A 9 -10.35 1.31 -25.13
C LEU A 9 -9.23 0.35 -25.49
N VAL A 10 -8.33 0.09 -24.56
CA VAL A 10 -7.10 -0.70 -24.73
C VAL A 10 -7.11 -1.99 -23.91
N GLY A 11 -8.26 -2.46 -23.48
CA GLY A 11 -8.37 -3.65 -22.63
C GLY A 11 -7.77 -4.89 -23.27
N THR A 12 -6.83 -5.54 -22.56
CA THR A 12 -6.09 -6.74 -23.01
C THR A 12 -6.48 -8.01 -22.27
N VAL A 13 -7.25 -7.86 -21.18
CA VAL A 13 -7.78 -8.98 -20.37
C VAL A 13 -9.30 -8.94 -20.35
N PRO A 14 -9.99 -10.06 -20.00
CA PRO A 14 -11.45 -10.06 -19.91
C PRO A 14 -11.98 -8.99 -18.97
N ALA A 15 -13.02 -8.26 -19.41
CA ALA A 15 -13.66 -7.24 -18.59
C ALA A 15 -14.30 -7.85 -17.33
N LEU A 16 -14.11 -7.20 -16.19
CA LEU A 16 -14.84 -7.52 -14.97
C LEU A 16 -16.28 -7.03 -15.12
N ARG A 17 -17.26 -7.94 -15.20
CA ARG A 17 -18.71 -7.74 -15.20
C ARG A 17 -19.24 -6.49 -15.94
N GLY A 18 -19.78 -6.71 -17.12
CA GLY A 18 -20.82 -5.84 -17.69
C GLY A 18 -20.39 -4.75 -18.64
N ASP A 19 -19.12 -4.65 -19.02
CA ASP A 19 -18.67 -3.70 -20.06
C ASP A 19 -19.11 -4.16 -21.46
N ARG A 20 -20.26 -3.64 -21.89
CA ARG A 20 -20.81 -3.89 -23.22
C ARG A 20 -20.17 -3.03 -24.33
N PHE A 21 -19.37 -2.03 -23.96
CA PHE A 21 -18.89 -0.98 -24.86
C PHE A 21 -17.37 -0.91 -25.01
N GLY A 22 -16.65 -1.96 -24.63
CA GLY A 22 -15.19 -1.94 -24.52
C GLY A 22 -14.71 -1.43 -23.16
N HIS A 23 -13.45 -1.66 -22.86
CA HIS A 23 -12.86 -1.33 -21.56
C HIS A 23 -11.37 -1.02 -21.67
N ASN A 24 -10.75 -0.60 -20.57
CA ASN A 24 -9.33 -0.30 -20.46
C ASN A 24 -8.63 -1.11 -19.36
N VAL A 25 -9.18 -2.27 -19.02
CA VAL A 25 -8.57 -3.20 -18.05
C VAL A 25 -7.41 -3.92 -18.74
N VAL A 26 -6.21 -3.77 -18.20
CA VAL A 26 -4.97 -4.35 -18.74
C VAL A 26 -4.38 -5.44 -17.83
N ALA A 27 -4.84 -5.54 -16.61
CA ALA A 27 -4.48 -6.62 -15.69
C ALA A 27 -5.59 -6.84 -14.65
N THR A 28 -5.78 -8.09 -14.23
CA THR A 28 -6.72 -8.44 -13.14
C THR A 28 -5.93 -8.64 -11.86
N VAL A 29 -5.56 -7.53 -11.23
CA VAL A 29 -4.77 -7.51 -10.01
C VAL A 29 -5.38 -6.55 -8.99
N PHE A 30 -4.92 -6.65 -7.75
CA PHE A 30 -5.35 -5.80 -6.66
C PHE A 30 -4.16 -4.99 -6.15
N ASN A 31 -4.32 -3.68 -5.96
CA ASN A 31 -3.26 -2.77 -5.51
C ASN A 31 -1.91 -2.98 -6.22
N ALA A 32 -1.67 -2.24 -7.26
CA ALA A 32 -0.46 -2.35 -8.06
C ALA A 32 0.38 -1.08 -7.98
N SER A 33 1.70 -1.26 -7.94
CA SER A 33 2.68 -0.22 -8.24
C SER A 33 3.39 -0.58 -9.54
N VAL A 34 3.48 0.38 -10.45
CA VAL A 34 4.14 0.20 -11.75
C VAL A 34 5.38 1.07 -11.81
N ILE A 35 6.49 0.47 -12.21
CA ILE A 35 7.79 1.09 -12.42
C ILE A 35 8.07 1.04 -13.92
N LYS A 36 8.46 2.17 -14.50
CA LYS A 36 9.01 2.21 -15.85
C LYS A 36 10.51 2.17 -15.74
N ASP A 37 11.12 1.12 -16.26
CA ASP A 37 12.55 0.87 -16.27
C ASP A 37 13.05 0.91 -17.70
N GLU A 38 13.54 2.07 -18.13
CA GLU A 38 14.03 2.27 -19.49
C GLU A 38 15.42 1.67 -19.71
N ASP A 39 16.14 1.38 -18.64
CA ASP A 39 17.51 0.87 -18.66
C ASP A 39 17.57 -0.67 -18.58
N ASP A 40 16.43 -1.37 -18.43
CA ASP A 40 16.42 -2.84 -18.49
C ASP A 40 16.90 -3.31 -19.87
N PRO A 41 17.92 -4.18 -19.93
CA PRO A 41 18.46 -4.69 -21.20
C PRO A 41 17.44 -5.52 -22.00
N ASP A 42 16.38 -6.01 -21.36
CA ASP A 42 15.32 -6.77 -21.99
C ASP A 42 14.10 -5.84 -22.24
N PRO A 43 13.81 -5.49 -23.53
CA PRO A 43 12.71 -4.59 -23.84
C PRO A 43 11.34 -5.14 -23.42
N ASP A 44 11.20 -6.45 -23.24
CA ASP A 44 9.96 -7.07 -22.76
C ASP A 44 9.73 -6.82 -21.27
N ARG A 45 10.70 -6.25 -20.55
CA ARG A 45 10.66 -5.92 -19.11
C ARG A 45 10.67 -4.42 -18.82
N ARG A 46 10.47 -3.59 -19.83
CA ARG A 46 10.48 -2.12 -19.68
C ARG A 46 9.53 -1.63 -18.59
N TYR A 47 8.38 -2.27 -18.42
CA TYR A 47 7.45 -1.98 -17.34
C TYR A 47 7.43 -3.14 -16.35
N LYS A 48 7.52 -2.81 -15.08
CA LYS A 48 7.55 -3.74 -13.97
C LYS A 48 6.41 -3.42 -13.03
N MET A 49 5.64 -4.40 -12.63
CA MET A 49 4.51 -4.23 -11.72
C MET A 49 4.71 -5.12 -10.49
N ILE A 50 4.56 -4.53 -9.31
CA ILE A 50 4.37 -5.27 -8.06
C ILE A 50 2.89 -5.15 -7.71
N CYS A 51 2.22 -6.26 -7.49
CA CYS A 51 0.78 -6.29 -7.26
C CYS A 51 0.38 -7.40 -6.29
N TYR A 52 -0.88 -7.35 -5.85
CA TYR A 52 -1.49 -8.43 -5.09
C TYR A 52 -2.50 -9.19 -5.96
N ILE A 53 -2.33 -10.51 -6.06
CA ILE A 53 -3.29 -11.40 -6.71
C ILE A 53 -4.14 -12.05 -5.61
N ARG A 54 -5.46 -11.86 -5.70
CA ARG A 54 -6.41 -12.34 -4.70
C ARG A 54 -6.90 -13.76 -4.98
N ASP A 55 -6.89 -14.19 -6.23
CA ASP A 55 -7.40 -15.49 -6.64
C ASP A 55 -6.52 -16.62 -6.08
N PRO A 56 -7.09 -17.55 -5.28
CA PRO A 56 -6.35 -18.71 -4.78
C PRO A 56 -5.84 -19.64 -5.88
N GLN A 57 -6.51 -19.69 -7.03
CA GLN A 57 -6.10 -20.53 -8.17
C GLN A 57 -4.86 -19.96 -8.88
N GLU A 58 -4.61 -18.66 -8.70
CA GLU A 58 -3.46 -17.91 -9.24
C GLU A 58 -2.33 -17.74 -8.21
N ASN A 59 -2.22 -18.63 -7.21
CA ASN A 59 -1.25 -18.51 -6.12
C ASN A 59 -1.38 -17.17 -5.37
N ARG A 60 -2.50 -16.97 -4.67
CA ARG A 60 -2.79 -15.76 -3.90
C ARG A 60 -1.57 -15.20 -3.18
N GLY A 61 -1.25 -13.93 -3.39
CA GLY A 61 -0.12 -13.24 -2.74
C GLY A 61 0.39 -12.03 -3.51
N TYR A 62 1.55 -11.54 -3.11
CA TYR A 62 2.25 -10.49 -3.84
C TYR A 62 3.04 -11.10 -5.00
N HIS A 63 2.90 -10.53 -6.17
CA HIS A 63 3.54 -11.00 -7.39
C HIS A 63 4.26 -9.87 -8.11
N THR A 64 5.25 -10.25 -8.92
CA THR A 64 5.88 -9.39 -9.91
C THR A 64 5.39 -9.75 -11.31
N MET A 65 5.14 -8.74 -12.11
CA MET A 65 4.77 -8.86 -13.51
C MET A 65 5.62 -7.92 -14.35
N VAL A 66 5.79 -8.24 -15.62
CA VAL A 66 6.55 -7.44 -16.59
C VAL A 66 5.72 -7.20 -17.84
N SER A 67 6.07 -6.12 -18.57
CA SER A 67 5.40 -5.76 -19.80
C SER A 67 6.32 -4.93 -20.69
N PRO A 68 6.29 -5.10 -22.03
CA PRO A 68 7.01 -4.26 -22.97
C PRO A 68 6.36 -2.87 -23.14
N ASP A 69 5.06 -2.75 -22.94
CA ASP A 69 4.25 -1.59 -23.35
C ASP A 69 3.32 -1.03 -22.25
N GLY A 70 3.27 -1.66 -21.08
CA GLY A 70 2.35 -1.30 -20.00
C GLY A 70 0.90 -1.76 -20.20
N LEU A 71 0.61 -2.47 -21.30
CA LEU A 71 -0.72 -2.98 -21.65
C LEU A 71 -0.78 -4.50 -21.59
N HIS A 72 0.25 -5.19 -22.05
CA HIS A 72 0.33 -6.64 -22.08
C HIS A 72 1.25 -7.13 -20.96
N TRP A 73 0.65 -7.68 -19.91
CA TRP A 73 1.34 -8.09 -18.70
C TRP A 73 1.49 -9.61 -18.61
N SER A 74 2.66 -10.06 -18.23
CA SER A 74 2.96 -11.46 -17.91
C SER A 74 3.57 -11.58 -16.51
N LYS A 75 3.32 -12.71 -15.84
CA LYS A 75 3.97 -12.99 -14.55
C LYS A 75 5.47 -13.08 -14.77
N PHE A 76 6.25 -12.41 -13.93
CA PHE A 76 7.70 -12.52 -13.95
C PHE A 76 8.20 -13.70 -13.13
N SER A 77 7.45 -14.08 -12.09
CA SER A 77 7.66 -15.30 -11.32
C SER A 77 6.33 -16.00 -11.06
N GLU A 78 6.31 -17.33 -11.18
CA GLU A 78 5.13 -18.15 -10.84
C GLU A 78 4.88 -18.20 -9.34
N SER A 79 5.93 -18.03 -8.54
CA SER A 79 5.82 -17.99 -7.09
C SER A 79 5.60 -16.56 -6.60
N PRO A 80 4.71 -16.35 -5.61
CA PRO A 80 4.56 -15.04 -5.00
C PRO A 80 5.84 -14.63 -4.28
N ILE A 81 6.09 -13.32 -4.22
CA ILE A 81 7.10 -12.75 -3.31
C ILE A 81 6.69 -13.13 -1.90
N SER A 82 7.52 -13.92 -1.21
CA SER A 82 7.20 -14.40 0.13
C SER A 82 7.67 -13.40 1.20
N PRO A 83 6.79 -12.72 1.92
CA PRO A 83 7.16 -12.02 3.13
C PRO A 83 7.14 -12.94 4.35
N GLY A 84 7.97 -14.03 4.32
CA GLY A 84 8.02 -15.03 5.39
C GLY A 84 6.83 -16.00 5.40
N ALA A 85 7.08 -17.27 5.77
CA ALA A 85 6.09 -18.36 5.67
C ALA A 85 4.85 -18.19 6.56
N ASP A 86 4.97 -17.46 7.67
CA ASP A 86 3.91 -17.31 8.69
C ASP A 86 3.20 -15.96 8.69
N ALA A 87 3.54 -15.06 7.77
CA ALA A 87 2.96 -13.73 7.75
C ALA A 87 1.56 -13.73 7.13
N ILE A 88 0.56 -13.23 7.86
CA ILE A 88 -0.77 -12.96 7.31
C ILE A 88 -0.63 -11.77 6.36
N ARG A 89 -0.57 -12.08 5.07
CA ARG A 89 -0.48 -11.09 3.99
C ARG A 89 -1.78 -10.31 3.92
N ASP A 90 -1.66 -9.01 3.84
CA ASP A 90 -2.77 -8.12 3.50
C ASP A 90 -2.68 -7.75 2.01
N ASP A 91 -3.47 -6.83 1.52
CA ASP A 91 -3.71 -6.62 0.09
C ASP A 91 -3.02 -5.38 -0.51
N VAL A 92 -2.20 -4.67 0.25
CA VAL A 92 -1.51 -3.45 -0.21
C VAL A 92 -0.01 -3.67 -0.27
N ILE A 93 0.57 -3.29 -1.39
CA ILE A 93 2.02 -3.20 -1.57
C ILE A 93 2.35 -1.94 -2.37
N THR A 94 3.31 -1.17 -1.89
CA THR A 94 3.85 -0.01 -2.62
C THR A 94 5.27 -0.33 -3.04
N GLY A 95 5.60 -0.09 -4.31
CA GLY A 95 6.94 -0.37 -4.84
C GLY A 95 7.45 0.72 -5.77
N PHE A 96 8.77 0.87 -5.80
CA PHE A 96 9.50 1.81 -6.67
C PHE A 96 10.91 1.32 -6.92
N TYR A 97 11.62 1.95 -7.85
CA TYR A 97 13.04 1.78 -8.05
C TYR A 97 13.79 2.94 -7.41
N ASP A 98 14.77 2.63 -6.57
CA ASP A 98 15.65 3.59 -5.91
C ASP A 98 16.96 3.68 -6.70
N GLU A 99 17.05 4.67 -7.59
CA GLU A 99 18.24 4.90 -8.42
C GLU A 99 19.50 5.15 -7.58
N GLY A 100 19.36 5.85 -6.46
CA GLY A 100 20.49 6.18 -5.57
C GLY A 100 21.11 4.93 -4.91
N ARG A 101 20.31 3.88 -4.71
CA ARG A 101 20.75 2.60 -4.16
C ARG A 101 20.91 1.50 -5.22
N GLY A 102 20.38 1.70 -6.41
CA GLY A 102 20.34 0.68 -7.47
C GLY A 102 19.44 -0.51 -7.12
N LEU A 103 18.34 -0.28 -6.41
CA LEU A 103 17.49 -1.34 -5.88
C LEU A 103 16.02 -1.10 -6.17
N TYR A 104 15.30 -2.18 -6.48
CA TYR A 104 13.86 -2.20 -6.35
C TYR A 104 13.49 -2.32 -4.88
N VAL A 105 12.57 -1.49 -4.42
CA VAL A 105 12.12 -1.43 -3.04
C VAL A 105 10.62 -1.64 -3.01
N ALA A 106 10.13 -2.45 -2.08
CA ALA A 106 8.71 -2.61 -1.87
C ALA A 106 8.34 -2.63 -0.39
N PHE A 107 7.15 -2.11 -0.10
CA PHE A 107 6.56 -2.07 1.24
C PHE A 107 5.28 -2.93 1.26
N PRO A 108 5.39 -4.24 1.51
CA PRO A 108 4.24 -5.10 1.71
C PRO A 108 3.55 -4.80 3.04
N LYS A 109 2.21 -4.71 3.00
CA LYS A 109 1.37 -4.64 4.19
C LYS A 109 1.19 -6.02 4.79
N ILE A 110 1.53 -6.18 6.05
CA ILE A 110 1.48 -7.46 6.78
C ILE A 110 0.74 -7.23 8.10
N ARG A 111 0.04 -8.25 8.56
CA ARG A 111 -0.58 -8.22 9.89
C ARG A 111 0.37 -8.82 10.91
N THR A 112 0.63 -8.07 11.98
CA THR A 112 1.57 -8.45 13.04
C THR A 112 0.97 -8.12 14.40
N VAL A 113 1.14 -9.00 15.38
CA VAL A 113 0.69 -8.76 16.75
C VAL A 113 1.61 -7.74 17.42
N ILE A 114 1.06 -6.58 17.74
CA ILE A 114 1.75 -5.50 18.44
C ILE A 114 0.86 -5.01 19.58
N ARG A 115 1.36 -5.05 20.80
CA ARG A 115 0.64 -4.63 22.02
C ARG A 115 -0.76 -5.25 22.11
N GLY A 116 -0.84 -6.57 21.93
CA GLY A 116 -2.06 -7.35 22.08
C GLY A 116 -3.05 -7.31 20.91
N HIS A 117 -2.82 -6.49 19.88
CA HIS A 117 -3.67 -6.40 18.70
C HIS A 117 -2.97 -6.88 17.44
N ASN A 118 -3.71 -7.59 16.58
CA ASN A 118 -3.25 -7.93 15.24
C ASN A 118 -3.42 -6.70 14.33
N ARG A 119 -2.31 -5.98 14.07
CA ARG A 119 -2.29 -4.69 13.39
C ARG A 119 -1.76 -4.79 11.97
N ARG A 120 -2.29 -3.96 11.07
CA ARG A 120 -1.68 -3.68 9.78
C ARG A 120 -0.43 -2.85 9.98
N VAL A 121 0.69 -3.35 9.46
CA VAL A 121 2.00 -2.70 9.48
C VAL A 121 2.68 -2.86 8.13
N PHE A 122 3.73 -2.10 7.86
CA PHE A 122 4.51 -2.23 6.64
C PHE A 122 5.90 -2.77 6.95
N TYR A 123 6.30 -3.72 6.16
CA TYR A 123 7.67 -4.21 6.08
C TYR A 123 8.35 -3.60 4.85
N VAL A 124 9.66 -3.67 4.78
CA VAL A 124 10.44 -3.34 3.59
C VAL A 124 11.15 -4.58 3.09
N ILE A 125 11.11 -4.78 1.79
CA ILE A 125 11.87 -5.77 1.03
C ILE A 125 12.57 -5.07 -0.12
N THR A 126 13.71 -5.60 -0.54
CA THR A 126 14.50 -5.05 -1.65
C THR A 126 14.93 -6.13 -2.61
N SER A 127 15.21 -5.76 -3.85
CA SER A 127 15.69 -6.66 -4.90
C SER A 127 16.64 -5.92 -5.84
N GLU A 128 17.69 -6.60 -6.30
CA GLU A 128 18.60 -6.08 -7.33
C GLU A 128 18.09 -6.41 -8.75
N ASP A 129 17.28 -7.46 -8.90
CA ASP A 129 16.88 -8.01 -10.20
C ASP A 129 15.35 -8.08 -10.43
N PHE A 130 14.56 -7.53 -9.47
CA PHE A 130 13.10 -7.59 -9.48
C PHE A 130 12.52 -9.01 -9.31
N GLN A 131 13.34 -10.04 -9.21
CA GLN A 131 12.95 -11.44 -9.09
C GLN A 131 13.23 -12.02 -7.71
N HIS A 132 14.42 -11.77 -7.17
CA HIS A 132 14.85 -12.27 -5.87
C HIS A 132 14.75 -11.15 -4.83
N TRP A 133 13.90 -11.34 -3.83
CA TRP A 133 13.62 -10.35 -2.80
C TRP A 133 14.21 -10.76 -1.45
N THR A 134 14.69 -9.78 -0.72
CA THR A 134 15.23 -10.00 0.64
C THR A 134 14.16 -10.42 1.62
N GLU A 135 14.57 -10.99 2.77
CA GLU A 135 13.69 -11.22 3.89
C GLU A 135 13.08 -9.88 4.39
N PRO A 136 11.79 -9.87 4.76
CA PRO A 136 11.12 -8.67 5.20
C PRO A 136 11.69 -8.13 6.51
N ARG A 137 11.94 -6.83 6.54
CA ARG A 137 12.28 -6.08 7.77
C ARG A 137 11.14 -5.12 8.11
N LEU A 138 10.78 -5.03 9.39
CA LEU A 138 9.74 -4.10 9.83
C LEU A 138 10.16 -2.66 9.52
N ALA A 139 9.32 -1.92 8.80
CA ALA A 139 9.54 -0.52 8.44
C ALA A 139 8.60 0.40 9.21
N PHE A 140 7.30 0.21 9.10
CA PHE A 140 6.31 1.04 9.75
C PHE A 140 5.44 0.23 10.70
N ALA A 141 5.48 0.54 11.98
CA ALA A 141 4.56 0.01 12.98
C ALA A 141 4.08 1.14 13.91
N PRO A 142 2.81 1.12 14.33
CA PRO A 142 2.31 2.06 15.32
C PRO A 142 3.05 1.90 16.64
N ASP A 143 3.39 3.00 17.28
CA ASP A 143 4.01 3.04 18.60
C ASP A 143 3.03 3.50 19.71
N LEU A 144 3.56 3.74 20.91
CA LEU A 144 2.74 4.18 22.04
C LEU A 144 2.14 5.58 21.83
N TRP A 145 2.83 6.45 21.09
CA TRP A 145 2.32 7.80 20.79
C TRP A 145 1.17 7.76 19.80
N ASP A 146 1.18 6.79 18.88
CA ASP A 146 0.06 6.55 17.96
C ASP A 146 -1.19 6.11 18.72
N ASP A 147 -1.06 5.19 19.65
CA ASP A 147 -2.18 4.74 20.48
C ASP A 147 -2.66 5.85 21.42
N ALA A 148 -1.75 6.60 22.04
CA ALA A 148 -2.11 7.75 22.90
C ALA A 148 -2.88 8.84 22.14
N GLY A 149 -2.57 9.06 20.85
CA GLY A 149 -3.26 10.01 19.98
C GLY A 149 -4.63 9.54 19.47
N SER A 150 -5.00 8.27 19.70
CA SER A 150 -6.23 7.68 19.14
C SER A 150 -7.50 8.42 19.57
N LEU A 151 -7.65 8.73 20.84
CA LEU A 151 -8.84 9.43 21.35
C LEU A 151 -9.02 10.80 20.70
N ARG A 152 -7.95 11.59 20.56
CA ARG A 152 -8.02 12.88 19.89
C ARG A 152 -8.53 12.75 18.46
N ARG A 153 -7.96 11.81 17.68
CA ARG A 153 -8.37 11.59 16.29
C ARG A 153 -9.82 11.12 16.17
N LEU A 154 -10.31 10.33 17.12
CA LEU A 154 -11.71 9.91 17.15
C LEU A 154 -12.64 11.06 17.51
N GLU A 155 -12.29 11.94 18.46
CA GLU A 155 -13.10 13.09 18.82
C GLU A 155 -13.34 14.04 17.64
N GLU A 156 -12.36 14.21 16.76
CA GLU A 156 -12.46 15.07 15.56
C GLU A 156 -13.53 14.57 14.58
N VAL A 157 -13.84 13.27 14.56
CA VAL A 157 -14.84 12.65 13.65
C VAL A 157 -16.03 12.05 14.39
N ARG A 158 -16.13 12.23 15.68
CA ARG A 158 -17.18 11.64 16.52
C ARG A 158 -18.61 11.78 15.96
N PRO A 159 -19.00 12.95 15.44
CA PRO A 159 -20.35 13.15 14.93
C PRO A 159 -20.74 12.28 13.72
N ILE A 160 -19.77 11.71 13.02
CA ILE A 160 -20.01 10.91 11.80
C ILE A 160 -19.68 9.44 11.96
N LEU A 161 -19.29 8.99 13.15
CA LEU A 161 -19.08 7.56 13.42
C LEU A 161 -20.43 6.84 13.55
N ASP A 162 -20.56 5.71 12.85
CA ASP A 162 -21.79 4.92 12.79
C ASP A 162 -21.99 3.99 13.99
N VAL A 163 -20.91 3.67 14.69
CA VAL A 163 -20.92 2.75 15.82
C VAL A 163 -20.24 3.36 17.05
N PRO A 164 -20.68 3.01 18.27
CA PRO A 164 -20.03 3.47 19.50
C PRO A 164 -18.62 2.89 19.62
N ASP A 165 -17.79 3.51 20.44
CA ASP A 165 -16.44 3.02 20.72
C ASP A 165 -16.46 1.63 21.37
N ALA A 166 -15.51 0.79 20.97
CA ALA A 166 -15.19 -0.49 21.59
C ALA A 166 -13.76 -0.41 22.15
N PRO A 167 -13.55 -0.10 23.43
CA PRO A 167 -12.22 0.12 23.99
C PRO A 167 -11.24 -1.04 23.76
N GLU A 168 -11.74 -2.27 23.72
CA GLU A 168 -10.96 -3.48 23.48
C GLU A 168 -10.49 -3.62 22.01
N LEU A 169 -11.13 -2.91 21.09
CA LEU A 169 -10.77 -2.89 19.66
C LEU A 169 -9.98 -1.65 19.27
N MET A 170 -10.03 -0.60 20.11
CA MET A 170 -9.39 0.68 19.82
C MET A 170 -7.88 0.55 19.68
N ARG A 171 -7.37 0.96 18.54
CA ARG A 171 -5.95 0.93 18.20
C ARG A 171 -5.63 1.76 16.98
N THR A 172 -4.35 2.01 16.77
CA THR A 172 -3.84 2.58 15.53
C THR A 172 -3.21 1.50 14.67
N GLU A 173 -3.46 1.56 13.37
CA GLU A 173 -2.85 0.72 12.33
C GLU A 173 -2.33 1.60 11.19
N PHE A 174 -1.51 1.04 10.29
CA PHE A 174 -1.16 1.70 9.02
C PHE A 174 -1.89 1.03 7.86
N TYR A 175 -2.77 1.79 7.21
CA TYR A 175 -3.63 1.24 6.15
C TYR A 175 -2.95 1.22 4.78
N GLY A 176 -2.17 2.24 4.49
CA GLY A 176 -1.38 2.40 3.28
C GLY A 176 -0.11 3.20 3.55
N VAL A 177 0.78 3.25 2.58
CA VAL A 177 1.95 4.13 2.57
C VAL A 177 2.25 4.59 1.16
N GLY A 178 2.30 5.90 0.94
CA GLY A 178 2.91 6.51 -0.23
C GLY A 178 4.38 6.80 0.04
N VAL A 179 5.24 6.69 -0.97
CA VAL A 179 6.68 6.94 -0.80
C VAL A 179 7.17 7.86 -1.91
N TYR A 180 8.03 8.80 -1.53
CA TYR A 180 8.72 9.72 -2.44
C TYR A 180 10.22 9.73 -2.14
N LEU A 181 11.03 9.53 -3.18
CA LEU A 181 12.48 9.61 -3.09
C LEU A 181 12.91 11.06 -3.23
N ALA A 182 13.35 11.67 -2.14
CA ALA A 182 13.99 12.98 -2.16
C ALA A 182 15.53 12.79 -2.21
N GLU A 183 16.22 13.85 -2.61
CA GLU A 183 17.67 13.82 -2.85
C GLU A 183 18.50 13.31 -1.64
N SER A 184 18.09 13.67 -0.43
CA SER A 184 18.85 13.36 0.80
C SER A 184 18.23 12.31 1.71
N CYS A 185 16.97 11.94 1.46
CA CYS A 185 16.24 10.97 2.26
C CYS A 185 15.02 10.43 1.50
N THR A 186 14.43 9.37 2.00
CA THR A 186 13.14 8.88 1.54
C THR A 186 12.05 9.46 2.42
N ILE A 187 11.04 10.07 1.80
CA ILE A 187 9.85 10.61 2.47
C ILE A 187 8.72 9.62 2.30
N ALA A 188 7.95 9.38 3.35
CA ALA A 188 6.77 8.54 3.29
C ALA A 188 5.55 9.25 3.88
N PHE A 189 4.39 8.87 3.36
CA PHE A 189 3.08 9.31 3.79
C PHE A 189 2.28 8.10 4.30
N PRO A 190 2.55 7.65 5.54
CA PRO A 190 1.77 6.58 6.14
C PRO A 190 0.32 7.03 6.38
N TRP A 191 -0.62 6.15 6.02
CA TRP A 191 -2.04 6.32 6.28
C TRP A 191 -2.35 5.79 7.66
N VAL A 192 -2.41 6.70 8.62
CA VAL A 192 -2.63 6.40 10.04
C VAL A 192 -4.13 6.15 10.26
N PHE A 193 -4.51 4.90 10.40
CA PHE A 193 -5.89 4.47 10.61
C PHE A 193 -6.13 4.25 12.10
N THR A 194 -7.04 5.02 12.67
CA THR A 194 -7.45 4.87 14.06
C THR A 194 -8.78 4.14 14.12
N ILE A 195 -8.79 2.96 14.69
CA ILE A 195 -9.98 2.11 14.80
C ILE A 195 -10.69 2.42 16.11
N ASN A 196 -11.99 2.70 16.05
CA ASN A 196 -12.85 2.81 17.21
C ASN A 196 -13.64 1.53 17.48
N ASN A 197 -14.07 0.82 16.44
CA ASN A 197 -14.87 -0.39 16.51
C ASN A 197 -14.84 -1.16 15.18
N ASP A 198 -15.56 -2.26 15.12
CA ASP A 198 -15.94 -2.91 13.87
C ASP A 198 -17.02 -2.08 13.17
N ALA A 199 -16.85 -1.86 11.88
CA ALA A 199 -17.81 -1.12 11.07
C ALA A 199 -19.10 -1.90 10.93
N ARG A 200 -20.22 -1.19 10.85
CA ARG A 200 -21.55 -1.77 10.70
C ARG A 200 -21.69 -2.67 9.47
N TYR A 201 -20.99 -2.32 8.38
CA TYR A 201 -21.05 -3.02 7.09
C TYR A 201 -19.66 -3.34 6.52
N GLY A 202 -18.64 -3.45 7.35
CA GLY A 202 -17.26 -3.65 6.90
C GLY A 202 -16.38 -4.31 7.94
N ASN A 203 -15.06 -4.09 7.82
CA ASN A 203 -14.10 -4.64 8.77
C ASN A 203 -14.01 -3.80 10.04
N HIS A 204 -13.59 -2.55 9.91
CA HIS A 204 -13.33 -1.63 11.01
C HIS A 204 -13.75 -0.22 10.63
N GLU A 205 -14.14 0.56 11.64
CA GLU A 205 -14.50 1.96 11.49
C GLU A 205 -13.46 2.86 12.17
N GLY A 206 -13.33 4.07 11.66
CA GLY A 206 -12.54 5.14 12.23
C GLY A 206 -11.82 5.99 11.19
N PRO A 207 -11.21 7.11 11.61
CA PRO A 207 -10.57 8.03 10.68
C PRO A 207 -9.23 7.51 10.16
N ILE A 208 -8.93 7.89 8.91
CA ILE A 208 -7.60 7.77 8.32
C ILE A 208 -7.03 9.17 8.13
N GLU A 209 -5.79 9.38 8.51
CA GLU A 209 -5.06 10.61 8.22
C GLU A 209 -3.70 10.32 7.60
N LEU A 210 -3.24 11.21 6.72
CA LEU A 210 -1.90 11.15 6.14
C LEU A 210 -0.93 11.89 7.04
N GLN A 211 0.09 11.21 7.52
CA GLN A 211 1.19 11.82 8.27
C GLN A 211 2.48 11.79 7.46
N LEU A 212 3.47 12.58 7.88
CA LEU A 212 4.80 12.62 7.27
C LEU A 212 5.78 11.76 8.05
N ALA A 213 6.58 10.98 7.33
CA ALA A 213 7.72 10.25 7.85
C ALA A 213 8.93 10.41 6.95
N ALA A 214 10.15 10.32 7.49
CA ALA A 214 11.38 10.36 6.73
C ALA A 214 12.34 9.26 7.19
N SER A 215 13.13 8.74 6.24
CA SER A 215 14.13 7.70 6.49
C SER A 215 15.35 7.86 5.58
N ARG A 216 16.52 7.45 6.07
CA ARG A 216 17.75 7.32 5.27
C ARG A 216 18.10 5.87 4.93
N ASP A 217 17.50 4.90 5.63
CA ASP A 217 17.83 3.46 5.52
C ASP A 217 16.63 2.57 5.15
N LEU A 218 15.45 3.17 4.92
CA LEU A 218 14.18 2.50 4.62
C LEU A 218 13.59 1.65 5.76
N SER A 219 14.28 1.54 6.89
CA SER A 219 13.88 0.71 8.02
C SER A 219 13.58 1.53 9.27
N SER A 220 14.37 2.58 9.49
CA SER A 220 14.21 3.51 10.61
C SER A 220 13.51 4.77 10.12
N TRP A 221 12.30 5.00 10.62
CA TRP A 221 11.47 6.10 10.15
C TRP A 221 11.19 7.09 11.28
N GLU A 222 11.53 8.35 11.03
CA GLU A 222 11.27 9.45 11.93
C GLU A 222 9.91 10.08 11.61
N ARG A 223 9.07 10.25 12.62
CA ARG A 223 7.72 10.82 12.55
C ARG A 223 7.56 11.87 13.66
N HIS A 224 8.31 12.95 13.56
CA HIS A 224 8.32 14.00 14.59
C HIS A 224 6.97 14.74 14.69
N PHE A 225 6.33 15.00 13.56
CA PHE A 225 5.05 15.68 13.49
C PHE A 225 3.94 14.63 13.34
N ARG A 226 3.26 14.30 14.42
CA ARG A 226 2.15 13.34 14.40
C ARG A 226 0.81 14.03 14.19
N ILE A 227 0.79 14.88 13.17
CA ILE A 227 -0.39 15.61 12.70
C ILE A 227 -0.58 15.29 11.22
N PRO A 228 -1.80 15.40 10.70
CA PRO A 228 -2.03 15.21 9.27
C PRO A 228 -1.27 16.23 8.44
N CYS A 229 -0.57 15.78 7.39
CA CYS A 229 0.06 16.67 6.41
C CYS A 229 -0.93 17.17 5.36
N VAL A 230 -2.05 16.47 5.21
CA VAL A 230 -3.24 16.94 4.47
C VAL A 230 -4.38 16.91 5.49
N PRO A 231 -4.92 18.07 5.88
CA PRO A 231 -6.03 18.11 6.82
C PRO A 231 -7.29 17.51 6.18
N ARG A 232 -8.11 16.88 6.99
CA ARG A 232 -9.45 16.46 6.59
C ARG A 232 -10.33 17.68 6.41
N SER A 233 -11.35 17.58 5.57
CA SER A 233 -12.43 18.56 5.46
C SER A 233 -13.33 18.54 6.71
N GLU A 234 -14.32 19.42 6.73
CA GLU A 234 -15.31 19.43 7.81
C GLU A 234 -16.17 18.18 7.78
N PRO A 235 -16.61 17.67 8.95
CA PRO A 235 -17.45 16.48 9.04
C PRO A 235 -18.69 16.59 8.15
N GLY A 236 -18.88 15.60 7.27
CA GLY A 236 -19.98 15.55 6.30
C GLY A 236 -19.60 15.94 4.87
N GLU A 237 -18.36 16.36 4.66
CA GLU A 237 -17.80 16.49 3.31
C GLU A 237 -17.29 15.11 2.82
N TRP A 238 -16.84 15.02 1.58
CA TRP A 238 -16.62 13.72 0.93
C TRP A 238 -15.27 13.05 1.19
N ASP A 239 -14.33 13.65 1.89
CA ASP A 239 -13.00 13.10 2.19
C ASP A 239 -12.85 12.58 3.63
#